data_80aadf1edff5e4031ab4bc24bd9ad2e3
#
_entry.id   80aadf1edff5e4031ab4bc24bd9ad2e3
#
_cell.length_a   1.000
_cell.length_b   1.000
_cell.length_c   1.000
_cell.angle_alpha   90.00
_cell.angle_beta   90.00
_cell.angle_gamma   90.00
#
_symmetry.space_group_name_H-M   'P 1'
#
loop_
_entity.id
_entity.type
_entity.pdbx_description
1 polymer ?
#
loop_
_entity_poly.entity_id
_entity_poly.type
_entity_poly.pdbx_seq_one_letter_code
_entity_poly.pdbx_strand_id
1 'polypeptide(L)'
;ALRVHWEDDHIVARLESTRYPDVEEIHMDAHVSRSFLEALDNVGIERWPRANIDPFGPGGEVWTLTYRRPGEPDVLVEGDRAHPDNWEEFLRVVDLLVPQSTPERIDAITLVVTRDVMVSDGERQPVARPYAQRLHIARRAGTVAITRHENGVLTYTLTLRIKEAVQNFLDSCVLMFRQVPRVPPLEASNAPQFTLTVKRRGLAPDTWQGAYARNVLPPEWPMFMGRFREFMAFFGNPGEMFDLAAYGHGVRPGELIYLSVEVGRAHRVLNYRTEDNSIRPGDRVLVPIGRDNRPVEGRVAQVGYFTPD
;
A
#
# COMPACT_ATOMS: atom_id res chain seq x y z
N ALA A 1 -0.53 -1.31 -17.67
CA ALA A 1 -1.72 -1.59 -18.49
C ALA A 1 -2.05 -3.08 -18.40
N LEU A 2 -3.31 -3.41 -18.42
CA LEU A 2 -3.81 -4.78 -18.61
C LEU A 2 -4.28 -4.89 -20.07
N ARG A 3 -3.75 -5.84 -20.82
CA ARG A 3 -4.22 -6.19 -22.16
C ARG A 3 -4.78 -7.60 -22.12
N VAL A 4 -5.97 -7.79 -22.67
CA VAL A 4 -6.65 -9.07 -22.76
C VAL A 4 -6.99 -9.31 -24.22
N HIS A 5 -6.62 -10.45 -24.75
CA HIS A 5 -6.97 -10.83 -26.12
C HIS A 5 -7.35 -12.31 -26.19
N TRP A 6 -8.14 -12.65 -27.21
CA TRP A 6 -8.53 -14.02 -27.50
C TRP A 6 -7.52 -14.64 -28.46
N GLU A 7 -7.04 -15.83 -28.13
CA GLU A 7 -6.11 -16.57 -28.94
C GLU A 7 -6.60 -18.01 -29.03
N ASP A 8 -6.83 -18.48 -30.28
CA ASP A 8 -7.41 -19.79 -30.60
C ASP A 8 -8.73 -20.07 -29.84
N ASP A 9 -8.68 -20.71 -28.69
CA ASP A 9 -9.84 -21.11 -27.88
C ASP A 9 -9.79 -20.60 -26.42
N HIS A 10 -8.85 -19.74 -26.11
CA HIS A 10 -8.63 -19.22 -24.77
C HIS A 10 -8.27 -17.74 -24.75
N ILE A 11 -8.34 -17.16 -23.56
CA ILE A 11 -7.92 -15.77 -23.31
C ILE A 11 -6.47 -15.76 -22.86
N VAL A 12 -5.72 -14.84 -23.45
CA VAL A 12 -4.40 -14.44 -22.98
C VAL A 12 -4.49 -13.04 -22.39
N ALA A 13 -4.20 -12.92 -21.12
CA ALA A 13 -4.12 -11.64 -20.43
C ALA A 13 -2.66 -11.25 -20.23
N ARG A 14 -2.30 -10.05 -20.67
CA ARG A 14 -0.96 -9.48 -20.55
C ARG A 14 -0.98 -8.27 -19.65
N LEU A 15 -0.26 -8.35 -18.53
CA LEU A 15 -0.12 -7.25 -17.60
C LEU A 15 1.20 -6.51 -17.87
N GLU A 16 1.09 -5.24 -18.23
CA GLU A 16 2.22 -4.33 -18.40
C GLU A 16 2.20 -3.28 -17.31
N SER A 17 3.30 -3.11 -16.60
CA SER A 17 3.46 -2.06 -15.61
C SER A 17 4.73 -1.26 -15.89
N THR A 18 4.64 0.07 -15.80
CA THR A 18 5.82 0.95 -15.89
C THR A 18 6.78 0.75 -14.73
N ARG A 19 6.31 0.15 -13.63
CA ARG A 19 7.12 -0.16 -12.45
C ARG A 19 7.77 -1.55 -12.51
N TYR A 20 7.27 -2.43 -13.38
CA TYR A 20 7.73 -3.81 -13.52
C TYR A 20 7.93 -4.09 -15.00
N PRO A 21 9.19 -4.11 -15.48
CA PRO A 21 9.48 -4.27 -16.92
C PRO A 21 9.18 -5.65 -17.46
N ASP A 22 9.02 -6.65 -16.59
CA ASP A 22 8.68 -8.00 -17.01
C ASP A 22 7.19 -8.08 -17.34
N VAL A 23 6.91 -8.36 -18.58
CA VAL A 23 5.55 -8.58 -19.07
C VAL A 23 5.16 -10.00 -18.74
N GLU A 24 4.06 -10.16 -17.98
CA GLU A 24 3.52 -11.47 -17.68
C GLU A 24 2.31 -11.77 -18.54
N GLU A 25 2.36 -12.94 -19.16
CA GLU A 25 1.25 -13.51 -19.92
C GLU A 25 0.56 -14.59 -19.11
N ILE A 26 -0.75 -14.48 -19.00
CA ILE A 26 -1.61 -15.38 -18.25
C ILE A 26 -2.51 -16.07 -19.27
N HIS A 27 -2.34 -17.36 -19.46
CA HIS A 27 -3.18 -18.19 -20.32
C HIS A 27 -4.30 -18.80 -19.49
N MET A 28 -5.55 -18.56 -19.89
CA MET A 28 -6.72 -19.06 -19.18
C MET A 28 -7.25 -20.31 -19.85
N ASP A 29 -7.79 -21.25 -19.08
CA ASP A 29 -8.47 -22.38 -19.70
C ASP A 29 -9.74 -21.96 -20.45
N ALA A 30 -10.18 -22.79 -21.41
CA ALA A 30 -11.29 -22.47 -22.29
C ALA A 30 -12.64 -22.28 -21.55
N HIS A 31 -12.82 -22.90 -20.38
CA HIS A 31 -14.05 -22.72 -19.59
C HIS A 31 -14.07 -21.36 -18.90
N VAL A 32 -12.97 -20.99 -18.25
CA VAL A 32 -12.81 -19.69 -17.58
C VAL A 32 -12.88 -18.57 -18.62
N SER A 33 -12.27 -18.76 -19.78
CA SER A 33 -12.29 -17.80 -20.89
C SER A 33 -13.71 -17.50 -21.36
N ARG A 34 -14.54 -18.52 -21.52
CA ARG A 34 -15.96 -18.34 -21.89
C ARG A 34 -16.75 -17.62 -20.81
N SER A 35 -16.60 -18.04 -19.56
CA SER A 35 -17.30 -17.40 -18.43
C SER A 35 -16.90 -15.93 -18.27
N PHE A 36 -15.64 -15.60 -18.53
CA PHE A 36 -15.17 -14.22 -18.53
C PHE A 36 -15.82 -13.38 -19.63
N LEU A 37 -15.89 -13.92 -20.87
CA LEU A 37 -16.52 -13.21 -21.99
C LEU A 37 -18.00 -12.99 -21.75
N GLU A 38 -18.74 -13.99 -21.26
CA GLU A 38 -20.14 -13.86 -20.90
C GLU A 38 -20.35 -12.80 -19.82
N ALA A 39 -19.51 -12.78 -18.79
CA ALA A 39 -19.56 -11.78 -17.75
C ALA A 39 -19.25 -10.37 -18.27
N LEU A 40 -18.24 -10.25 -19.16
CA LEU A 40 -17.85 -8.99 -19.78
C LEU A 40 -18.96 -8.44 -20.69
N ASP A 41 -19.65 -9.29 -21.44
CA ASP A 41 -20.79 -8.94 -22.28
C ASP A 41 -21.95 -8.39 -21.44
N ASN A 42 -22.18 -8.95 -20.26
CA ASN A 42 -23.20 -8.47 -19.33
C ASN A 42 -22.89 -7.08 -18.76
N VAL A 43 -21.62 -6.72 -18.63
CA VAL A 43 -21.20 -5.36 -18.23
C VAL A 43 -21.65 -4.31 -19.25
N GLY A 44 -21.65 -4.66 -20.55
CA GLY A 44 -22.13 -3.77 -21.62
C GLY A 44 -21.25 -2.53 -21.81
N ILE A 45 -19.93 -2.70 -21.90
CA ILE A 45 -18.93 -1.63 -22.07
C ILE A 45 -19.24 -0.73 -23.26
N GLU A 46 -19.83 -1.27 -24.30
CA GLU A 46 -20.24 -0.54 -25.52
C GLU A 46 -21.25 0.57 -25.24
N ARG A 47 -22.00 0.48 -24.13
CA ARG A 47 -23.00 1.46 -23.70
C ARG A 47 -22.44 2.55 -22.79
N TRP A 48 -21.19 2.43 -22.39
CA TRP A 48 -20.56 3.40 -21.49
C TRP A 48 -20.39 4.77 -22.14
N PRO A 49 -20.53 5.87 -21.38
CA PRO A 49 -20.10 7.20 -21.83
C PRO A 49 -18.64 7.16 -22.25
N ARG A 50 -18.30 7.79 -23.38
CA ARG A 50 -16.92 7.79 -23.89
C ARG A 50 -15.96 8.58 -23.00
N ALA A 51 -16.47 9.55 -22.27
CA ALA A 51 -15.72 10.32 -21.29
C ALA A 51 -16.45 10.34 -19.95
N ASN A 52 -15.76 9.97 -18.89
CA ASN A 52 -16.23 9.99 -17.52
C ASN A 52 -15.31 10.93 -16.75
N ILE A 53 -15.72 12.16 -16.55
CA ILE A 53 -14.88 13.21 -15.96
C ILE A 53 -15.61 13.85 -14.79
N ASP A 54 -14.98 13.83 -13.61
CA ASP A 54 -15.39 14.61 -12.45
C ASP A 54 -14.27 15.59 -12.06
N PRO A 55 -14.34 16.84 -12.45
CA PRO A 55 -13.30 17.83 -12.16
C PRO A 55 -13.13 18.11 -10.67
N PHE A 56 -14.11 17.72 -9.83
CA PHE A 56 -14.13 17.96 -8.38
C PHE A 56 -14.05 16.66 -7.56
N GLY A 57 -13.95 15.50 -8.24
CA GLY A 57 -13.88 14.20 -7.59
C GLY A 57 -12.62 14.04 -6.71
N PRO A 58 -12.71 13.36 -5.58
CA PRO A 58 -11.56 13.02 -4.76
C PRO A 58 -10.67 11.99 -5.48
N GLY A 59 -9.37 12.25 -5.50
CA GLY A 59 -8.40 11.34 -6.13
C GLY A 59 -7.90 11.87 -7.48
N GLY A 60 -6.85 11.29 -8.02
CA GLY A 60 -6.19 11.70 -9.26
C GLY A 60 -6.00 10.51 -10.22
N GLU A 61 -6.93 9.57 -10.24
CA GLU A 61 -6.81 8.40 -11.11
C GLU A 61 -7.34 8.74 -12.52
N VAL A 62 -6.44 8.68 -13.49
CA VAL A 62 -6.76 8.76 -14.92
C VAL A 62 -6.65 7.35 -15.49
N TRP A 63 -7.69 6.92 -16.18
CA TRP A 63 -7.75 5.60 -16.78
C TRP A 63 -8.26 5.64 -18.21
N THR A 64 -7.86 4.64 -19.01
CA THR A 64 -8.31 4.46 -20.39
C THR A 64 -8.62 2.99 -20.59
N LEU A 65 -9.77 2.70 -21.18
CA LEU A 65 -10.19 1.37 -21.59
C LEU A 65 -10.39 1.32 -23.10
N THR A 66 -9.69 0.43 -23.77
CA THR A 66 -9.94 0.12 -25.19
C THR A 66 -10.57 -1.27 -25.26
N TYR A 67 -11.78 -1.35 -25.83
CA TYR A 67 -12.51 -2.58 -26.01
C TYR A 67 -12.73 -2.83 -27.51
N ARG A 68 -12.35 -4.03 -27.95
CA ARG A 68 -12.40 -4.42 -29.37
C ARG A 68 -13.12 -5.74 -29.54
N ARG A 69 -14.02 -5.81 -30.51
CA ARG A 69 -14.67 -7.03 -30.97
C ARG A 69 -14.43 -7.23 -32.47
N PRO A 70 -14.23 -8.46 -32.94
CA PRO A 70 -14.13 -8.71 -34.35
C PRO A 70 -15.39 -8.26 -35.09
N GLY A 71 -15.21 -7.40 -36.12
CA GLY A 71 -16.32 -6.90 -36.94
C GLY A 71 -17.07 -5.69 -36.36
N GLU A 72 -16.70 -5.20 -35.19
CA GLU A 72 -17.27 -4.00 -34.57
C GLU A 72 -16.23 -2.88 -34.48
N PRO A 73 -16.66 -1.61 -34.44
CA PRO A 73 -15.75 -0.50 -34.22
C PRO A 73 -15.17 -0.52 -32.82
N ASP A 74 -13.90 -0.10 -32.70
CA ASP A 74 -13.22 0.03 -31.42
C ASP A 74 -13.97 0.98 -30.47
N VAL A 75 -14.13 0.56 -29.24
CA VAL A 75 -14.71 1.35 -28.16
C VAL A 75 -13.58 1.88 -27.27
N LEU A 76 -13.38 3.19 -27.28
CA LEU A 76 -12.46 3.88 -26.38
C LEU A 76 -13.28 4.59 -25.30
N VAL A 77 -12.96 4.32 -24.04
CA VAL A 77 -13.56 4.96 -22.86
C VAL A 77 -12.44 5.54 -22.01
N GLU A 78 -12.60 6.79 -21.62
CA GLU A 78 -11.62 7.47 -20.77
C GLU A 78 -12.29 7.97 -19.49
N GLY A 79 -11.53 8.03 -18.41
CA GLY A 79 -11.99 8.57 -17.15
C GLY A 79 -10.91 9.37 -16.43
N ASP A 80 -11.35 10.45 -15.80
CA ASP A 80 -10.57 11.27 -14.87
C ASP A 80 -11.41 11.47 -13.62
N ARG A 81 -11.03 10.81 -12.53
CA ARG A 81 -11.71 10.85 -11.21
C ARG A 81 -13.17 10.40 -11.21
N ALA A 82 -13.65 9.86 -12.30
CA ALA A 82 -15.01 9.34 -12.44
C ALA A 82 -15.00 8.01 -13.18
N HIS A 83 -16.01 7.21 -12.90
CA HIS A 83 -16.21 5.88 -13.47
C HIS A 83 -17.66 5.73 -13.96
N PRO A 84 -17.93 4.80 -14.91
CA PRO A 84 -19.29 4.42 -15.26
C PRO A 84 -20.05 3.84 -14.06
N ASP A 85 -21.38 3.90 -14.07
CA ASP A 85 -22.23 3.46 -12.95
C ASP A 85 -22.00 2.00 -12.53
N ASN A 86 -21.65 1.14 -13.49
CA ASN A 86 -21.39 -0.29 -13.25
C ASN A 86 -19.88 -0.65 -13.25
N TRP A 87 -19.02 0.31 -12.91
CA TRP A 87 -17.57 0.11 -12.82
C TRP A 87 -17.16 -1.00 -11.84
N GLU A 88 -17.85 -1.09 -10.71
CA GLU A 88 -17.62 -2.15 -9.72
C GLU A 88 -17.92 -3.55 -10.28
N GLU A 89 -18.91 -3.68 -11.16
CA GLU A 89 -19.22 -4.93 -11.84
C GLU A 89 -18.11 -5.28 -12.83
N PHE A 90 -17.65 -4.32 -13.61
CA PHE A 90 -16.49 -4.48 -14.50
C PHE A 90 -15.24 -4.92 -13.74
N LEU A 91 -14.92 -4.30 -12.61
CA LEU A 91 -13.77 -4.70 -11.79
C LEU A 91 -13.90 -6.15 -11.29
N ARG A 92 -15.09 -6.58 -10.89
CA ARG A 92 -15.33 -7.99 -10.51
C ARG A 92 -15.09 -8.95 -11.67
N VAL A 93 -15.46 -8.57 -12.90
CA VAL A 93 -15.18 -9.37 -14.09
C VAL A 93 -13.68 -9.41 -14.38
N VAL A 94 -13.00 -8.27 -14.29
CA VAL A 94 -11.53 -8.22 -14.44
C VAL A 94 -10.82 -9.04 -13.35
N ASP A 95 -11.35 -9.05 -12.13
CA ASP A 95 -10.83 -9.87 -11.04
C ASP A 95 -10.94 -11.38 -11.32
N LEU A 96 -11.84 -11.83 -12.21
CA LEU A 96 -11.87 -13.21 -12.66
C LEU A 96 -10.61 -13.59 -13.45
N LEU A 97 -9.97 -12.64 -14.12
CA LEU A 97 -8.71 -12.88 -14.83
C LEU A 97 -7.53 -13.08 -13.88
N VAL A 98 -7.56 -12.41 -12.74
CA VAL A 98 -6.42 -12.38 -11.80
C VAL A 98 -6.38 -13.57 -10.82
N PRO A 99 -7.50 -14.06 -10.24
CA PRO A 99 -7.44 -15.04 -9.15
C PRO A 99 -7.27 -16.50 -9.57
N GLN A 100 -7.62 -16.87 -10.79
CA GLN A 100 -7.71 -18.29 -11.18
C GLN A 100 -6.45 -18.84 -11.82
N SER A 101 -5.66 -18.01 -12.46
CA SER A 101 -4.49 -18.40 -13.23
C SER A 101 -3.17 -18.26 -12.49
N THR A 102 -3.15 -17.65 -11.32
CA THR A 102 -1.89 -17.36 -10.64
C THR A 102 -1.59 -18.35 -9.52
N PRO A 103 -0.45 -19.08 -9.61
CA PRO A 103 0.17 -19.73 -8.45
C PRO A 103 0.46 -18.75 -7.31
N GLU A 104 0.28 -17.48 -7.54
CA GLU A 104 0.59 -16.35 -6.67
C GLU A 104 -0.55 -15.96 -5.70
N ARG A 105 -1.70 -16.62 -5.75
CA ARG A 105 -2.81 -16.34 -4.84
C ARG A 105 -2.33 -16.32 -3.39
N ILE A 106 -2.51 -15.17 -2.73
CA ILE A 106 -2.08 -15.01 -1.34
C ILE A 106 -3.01 -15.81 -0.42
N ASP A 107 -2.43 -16.77 0.31
CA ASP A 107 -3.14 -17.56 1.32
C ASP A 107 -3.04 -16.94 2.71
N ALA A 108 -1.95 -16.24 3.00
CA ALA A 108 -1.80 -15.48 4.24
C ALA A 108 -0.77 -14.36 4.13
N ILE A 109 -1.00 -13.30 4.90
CA ILE A 109 -0.04 -12.22 5.16
C ILE A 109 0.20 -12.17 6.67
N THR A 110 1.46 -12.17 7.07
CA THR A 110 1.87 -11.97 8.46
C THR A 110 2.84 -10.80 8.53
N LEU A 111 2.52 -9.79 9.31
CA LEU A 111 3.41 -8.68 9.63
C LEU A 111 3.68 -8.71 11.14
N VAL A 112 4.94 -8.67 11.50
CA VAL A 112 5.39 -8.48 12.89
C VAL A 112 6.23 -7.23 12.95
N VAL A 113 5.89 -6.32 13.86
CA VAL A 113 6.70 -5.12 14.14
C VAL A 113 7.15 -5.19 15.58
N THR A 114 8.45 -5.03 15.79
CA THR A 114 9.08 -5.06 17.13
C THR A 114 9.84 -3.78 17.39
N ARG A 115 9.83 -3.32 18.62
CA ARG A 115 10.62 -2.19 19.10
C ARG A 115 10.88 -2.30 20.60
N ASP A 116 11.85 -1.59 21.09
CA ASP A 116 12.01 -1.38 22.51
C ASP A 116 11.27 -0.11 22.94
N VAL A 117 10.51 -0.19 24.01
CA VAL A 117 9.83 0.95 24.63
C VAL A 117 10.54 1.29 25.94
N MET A 118 11.02 2.52 26.05
CA MET A 118 11.64 3.00 27.29
C MET A 118 10.56 3.30 28.31
N VAL A 119 10.52 2.55 29.39
CA VAL A 119 9.59 2.73 30.50
C VAL A 119 10.33 3.29 31.69
N SER A 120 9.89 4.47 32.16
CA SER A 120 10.40 5.10 33.38
C SER A 120 9.35 4.99 34.47
N ASP A 121 9.75 4.57 35.65
CA ASP A 121 8.91 4.35 36.84
C ASP A 121 9.15 5.49 37.88
N GLY A 122 9.33 6.70 37.34
CA GLY A 122 9.38 7.98 38.09
C GLY A 122 10.75 8.33 38.70
N GLU A 123 11.42 7.42 39.38
CA GLU A 123 12.70 7.71 40.06
C GLU A 123 13.87 6.83 39.55
N ARG A 124 13.62 5.86 38.70
CA ARG A 124 14.64 4.96 38.18
C ARG A 124 15.04 5.31 36.75
N GLN A 125 16.25 4.91 36.36
CA GLN A 125 16.67 5.04 34.97
C GLN A 125 15.68 4.29 34.03
N PRO A 126 15.34 4.87 32.88
CA PRO A 126 14.47 4.23 31.92
C PRO A 126 14.98 2.86 31.52
N VAL A 127 14.12 1.85 31.57
CA VAL A 127 14.43 0.48 31.19
C VAL A 127 13.78 0.17 29.86
N ALA A 128 14.55 -0.37 28.91
CA ALA A 128 14.03 -0.85 27.64
C ALA A 128 13.17 -2.10 27.87
N ARG A 129 11.93 -2.08 27.36
CA ARG A 129 11.03 -3.23 27.37
C ARG A 129 10.65 -3.62 25.95
N PRO A 130 10.75 -4.89 25.58
CA PRO A 130 10.39 -5.35 24.25
C PRO A 130 8.88 -5.21 24.04
N TYR A 131 8.53 -4.61 22.91
CA TYR A 131 7.17 -4.47 22.43
C TYR A 131 7.06 -5.13 21.05
N ALA A 132 6.02 -5.91 20.83
CA ALA A 132 5.73 -6.53 19.55
C ALA A 132 4.25 -6.40 19.21
N GLN A 133 3.98 -6.05 17.96
CA GLN A 133 2.64 -6.08 17.38
C GLN A 133 2.65 -6.99 16.15
N ARG A 134 1.64 -7.86 16.06
CA ARG A 134 1.50 -8.81 14.95
C ARG A 134 0.14 -8.65 14.30
N LEU A 135 0.15 -8.56 12.97
CA LEU A 135 -1.01 -8.74 12.10
C LEU A 135 -0.90 -10.12 11.44
N HIS A 136 -1.99 -10.87 11.41
CA HIS A 136 -2.10 -12.10 10.64
C HIS A 136 -3.43 -12.15 9.91
N ILE A 137 -3.38 -12.24 8.58
CA ILE A 137 -4.53 -12.34 7.70
C ILE A 137 -4.48 -13.70 7.04
N ALA A 138 -5.53 -14.52 7.21
CA ALA A 138 -5.55 -15.89 6.73
C ALA A 138 -6.79 -16.19 5.89
N ARG A 139 -6.59 -16.50 4.61
CA ARG A 139 -7.65 -16.77 3.62
C ARG A 139 -8.52 -17.96 4.02
N ARG A 140 -7.91 -19.12 4.33
CA ARG A 140 -8.64 -20.35 4.64
C ARG A 140 -9.52 -20.22 5.87
N ALA A 141 -8.99 -19.58 6.91
CA ALA A 141 -9.72 -19.31 8.13
C ALA A 141 -10.74 -18.15 7.99
N GLY A 142 -10.55 -17.30 6.97
CA GLY A 142 -11.34 -16.09 6.79
C GLY A 142 -11.15 -15.11 7.95
N THR A 143 -9.92 -15.01 8.47
CA THR A 143 -9.64 -14.27 9.70
C THR A 143 -8.62 -13.16 9.50
N VAL A 144 -8.82 -12.07 10.23
CA VAL A 144 -7.80 -11.08 10.56
C VAL A 144 -7.56 -11.15 12.06
N ALA A 145 -6.31 -11.35 12.46
CA ALA A 145 -5.92 -11.36 13.87
C ALA A 145 -4.84 -10.29 14.09
N ILE A 146 -5.03 -9.45 15.10
CA ILE A 146 -4.05 -8.46 15.58
C ILE A 146 -3.74 -8.79 17.02
N THR A 147 -2.47 -8.98 17.34
CA THR A 147 -2.02 -9.24 18.70
C THR A 147 -0.95 -8.23 19.09
N ARG A 148 -0.90 -7.88 20.38
CA ARG A 148 0.12 -7.01 20.97
C ARG A 148 0.73 -7.73 22.17
N HIS A 149 2.04 -7.67 22.25
CA HIS A 149 2.82 -8.20 23.37
C HIS A 149 3.68 -7.07 23.94
N GLU A 150 3.67 -6.95 25.26
CA GLU A 150 4.51 -6.05 26.01
C GLU A 150 5.32 -6.86 27.01
N ASN A 151 6.64 -6.74 26.96
CA ASN A 151 7.55 -7.53 27.80
C ASN A 151 7.28 -9.06 27.74
N GLY A 152 6.95 -9.57 26.54
CA GLY A 152 6.63 -10.98 26.32
C GLY A 152 5.20 -11.40 26.72
N VAL A 153 4.43 -10.51 27.36
CA VAL A 153 3.06 -10.80 27.80
C VAL A 153 2.08 -10.34 26.73
N LEU A 154 1.10 -11.18 26.37
CA LEU A 154 0.00 -10.81 25.47
C LEU A 154 -0.92 -9.81 26.17
N THR A 155 -0.97 -8.57 25.68
CA THR A 155 -1.77 -7.47 26.25
C THR A 155 -3.02 -7.14 25.48
N TYR A 156 -3.08 -7.55 24.20
CA TYR A 156 -4.22 -7.28 23.33
C TYR A 156 -4.39 -8.34 22.27
N THR A 157 -5.63 -8.72 21.99
CA THR A 157 -6.01 -9.57 20.86
C THR A 157 -7.31 -9.09 20.24
N LEU A 158 -7.29 -8.86 18.92
CA LEU A 158 -8.48 -8.69 18.09
C LEU A 158 -8.50 -9.82 17.07
N THR A 159 -9.61 -10.54 16.95
CA THR A 159 -9.80 -11.52 15.89
C THR A 159 -11.16 -11.30 15.23
N LEU A 160 -11.13 -11.02 13.93
CA LEU A 160 -12.29 -10.88 13.08
C LEU A 160 -12.43 -12.13 12.21
N ARG A 161 -13.66 -12.63 12.05
CA ARG A 161 -13.99 -13.78 11.18
C ARG A 161 -14.98 -13.31 10.12
N ILE A 162 -14.49 -12.92 8.97
CA ILE A 162 -15.24 -12.32 7.87
C ILE A 162 -14.70 -12.85 6.53
N LYS A 163 -15.00 -14.13 6.28
CA LYS A 163 -14.34 -14.94 5.24
C LYS A 163 -14.31 -14.26 3.87
N GLU A 164 -15.44 -13.81 3.38
CA GLU A 164 -15.55 -13.20 2.05
C GLU A 164 -14.74 -11.90 1.95
N ALA A 165 -14.88 -11.00 2.92
CA ALA A 165 -14.15 -9.74 2.95
C ALA A 165 -12.62 -9.95 3.05
N VAL A 166 -12.17 -10.96 3.83
CA VAL A 166 -10.75 -11.35 3.91
C VAL A 166 -10.24 -11.87 2.58
N GLN A 167 -11.03 -12.68 1.88
CA GLN A 167 -10.65 -13.21 0.57
C GLN A 167 -10.51 -12.08 -0.45
N ASN A 168 -11.48 -11.21 -0.56
CA ASN A 168 -11.47 -10.04 -1.45
C ASN A 168 -10.29 -9.10 -1.14
N PHE A 169 -10.03 -8.85 0.15
CA PHE A 169 -8.88 -8.06 0.56
C PHE A 169 -7.56 -8.69 0.12
N LEU A 170 -7.35 -9.99 0.35
CA LEU A 170 -6.11 -10.68 -0.06
C LEU A 170 -5.96 -10.73 -1.59
N ASP A 171 -7.05 -10.88 -2.33
CA ASP A 171 -7.03 -10.82 -3.79
C ASP A 171 -6.59 -9.43 -4.28
N SER A 172 -7.08 -8.36 -3.66
CA SER A 172 -6.65 -6.99 -3.96
C SER A 172 -5.17 -6.70 -3.66
N CYS A 173 -4.52 -7.53 -2.83
CA CYS A 173 -3.12 -7.37 -2.44
C CYS A 173 -2.13 -8.11 -3.35
N VAL A 174 -2.59 -8.97 -4.26
CA VAL A 174 -1.71 -9.83 -5.09
C VAL A 174 -0.64 -9.02 -5.81
N LEU A 175 -1.04 -7.94 -6.48
CA LEU A 175 -0.11 -7.10 -7.25
C LEU A 175 0.85 -6.29 -6.38
N MET A 176 0.49 -6.03 -5.11
CA MET A 176 1.32 -5.22 -4.21
C MET A 176 2.57 -5.94 -3.73
N PHE A 177 2.55 -7.27 -3.72
CA PHE A 177 3.64 -8.10 -3.20
C PHE A 177 4.33 -8.95 -4.27
N ARG A 178 4.12 -8.63 -5.54
CA ARG A 178 4.67 -9.41 -6.67
C ARG A 178 6.18 -9.39 -6.72
N GLN A 179 6.77 -8.24 -6.52
CA GLN A 179 8.22 -8.04 -6.51
C GLN A 179 8.58 -7.13 -5.35
N VAL A 180 9.14 -7.70 -4.31
CA VAL A 180 9.71 -6.88 -3.25
C VAL A 180 11.22 -6.84 -3.45
N PRO A 181 11.81 -5.66 -3.68
CA PRO A 181 13.25 -5.53 -3.81
C PRO A 181 13.93 -6.07 -2.55
N ARG A 182 14.92 -6.95 -2.71
CA ARG A 182 15.81 -7.32 -1.62
C ARG A 182 16.72 -6.14 -1.34
N VAL A 183 16.26 -5.22 -0.51
CA VAL A 183 17.12 -4.15 -0.01
C VAL A 183 17.90 -4.73 1.16
N PRO A 184 19.26 -4.64 1.14
CA PRO A 184 20.03 -5.05 2.30
C PRO A 184 19.60 -4.20 3.51
N PRO A 185 19.49 -4.82 4.71
CA PRO A 185 19.09 -4.09 5.91
C PRO A 185 20.09 -2.95 6.16
N LEU A 186 19.62 -1.72 6.12
CA LEU A 186 20.36 -0.59 6.67
C LEU A 186 20.38 -0.78 8.19
N GLU A 187 21.56 -0.79 8.77
CA GLU A 187 21.79 -0.86 10.22
C GLU A 187 21.25 0.43 10.89
N ALA A 188 19.96 0.48 11.12
CA ALA A 188 19.36 1.53 11.95
C ALA A 188 19.15 0.98 13.35
N SER A 189 20.09 1.26 14.25
CA SER A 189 20.20 0.65 15.58
C SER A 189 19.05 0.92 16.54
N ASN A 190 18.14 1.86 16.28
CA ASN A 190 17.03 2.20 17.20
C ASN A 190 15.65 2.28 16.50
N ALA A 191 15.55 2.01 15.21
CA ALA A 191 14.26 2.01 14.53
C ALA A 191 13.46 0.73 14.83
N PRO A 192 12.12 0.80 14.87
CA PRO A 192 11.30 -0.40 14.90
C PRO A 192 11.70 -1.35 13.78
N GLN A 193 11.71 -2.65 14.07
CA GLN A 193 12.04 -3.69 13.09
C GLN A 193 10.77 -4.37 12.61
N PHE A 194 10.75 -4.81 11.34
CA PHE A 194 9.63 -5.59 10.83
C PHE A 194 10.07 -6.93 10.25
N THR A 195 9.13 -7.87 10.29
CA THR A 195 9.15 -9.10 9.50
C THR A 195 7.81 -9.22 8.80
N LEU A 196 7.83 -9.23 7.47
CA LEU A 196 6.66 -9.43 6.63
C LEU A 196 6.80 -10.78 5.94
N THR A 197 5.82 -11.65 6.13
CA THR A 197 5.74 -12.94 5.46
C THR A 197 4.48 -13.00 4.61
N VAL A 198 4.64 -13.28 3.31
CA VAL A 198 3.54 -13.51 2.38
C VAL A 198 3.58 -14.96 1.94
N LYS A 199 2.53 -15.70 2.27
CA LYS A 199 2.35 -17.08 1.87
C LYS A 199 1.43 -17.13 0.66
N ARG A 200 1.95 -17.66 -0.45
CA ARG A 200 1.19 -17.90 -1.68
C ARG A 200 0.84 -19.38 -1.83
N ARG A 201 -0.19 -19.65 -2.63
CA ARG A 201 -0.62 -21.02 -2.89
C ARG A 201 0.46 -21.79 -3.63
N GLY A 202 0.87 -22.93 -3.09
CA GLY A 202 1.83 -23.82 -3.74
C GLY A 202 3.28 -23.34 -3.76
N LEU A 203 3.58 -22.15 -3.21
CA LEU A 203 4.92 -21.59 -3.14
C LEU A 203 5.46 -21.57 -1.69
N ALA A 204 6.78 -21.54 -1.58
CA ALA A 204 7.42 -21.25 -0.30
C ALA A 204 7.06 -19.83 0.16
N PRO A 205 6.90 -19.57 1.46
CA PRO A 205 6.63 -18.23 1.95
C PRO A 205 7.77 -17.27 1.63
N ASP A 206 7.43 -16.11 1.10
CA ASP A 206 8.38 -15.01 0.97
C ASP A 206 8.44 -14.24 2.28
N THR A 207 9.64 -13.95 2.73
CA THR A 207 9.85 -13.23 3.98
C THR A 207 10.82 -12.07 3.79
N TRP A 208 10.40 -10.89 4.22
CA TRP A 208 11.20 -9.66 4.24
C TRP A 208 11.32 -9.16 5.66
N GLN A 209 12.49 -8.64 5.99
CA GLN A 209 12.77 -8.10 7.31
C GLN A 209 13.72 -6.92 7.23
N GLY A 210 13.64 -6.02 8.20
CA GLY A 210 14.48 -4.84 8.26
C GLY A 210 13.88 -3.75 9.14
N ALA A 211 14.43 -2.55 9.05
CA ALA A 211 13.88 -1.38 9.72
C ALA A 211 12.47 -1.08 9.21
N TYR A 212 11.52 -0.83 10.12
CA TYR A 212 10.15 -0.47 9.76
C TYR A 212 10.11 1.00 9.33
N ALA A 213 10.66 1.26 8.16
CA ALA A 213 10.87 2.59 7.62
C ALA A 213 10.57 2.61 6.11
N ARG A 214 10.13 3.76 5.61
CA ARG A 214 9.67 3.98 4.24
C ARG A 214 10.65 3.53 3.17
N ASN A 215 11.95 3.72 3.40
CA ASN A 215 13.02 3.39 2.46
C ASN A 215 13.39 1.90 2.41
N VAL A 216 12.93 1.11 3.38
CA VAL A 216 13.18 -0.34 3.47
C VAL A 216 11.94 -1.15 3.09
N LEU A 217 10.76 -0.60 3.40
CA LEU A 217 9.47 -1.20 3.07
C LEU A 217 9.21 -1.19 1.55
N PRO A 218 8.40 -2.15 1.05
CA PRO A 218 7.98 -2.17 -0.35
C PRO A 218 7.43 -0.82 -0.82
N PRO A 219 7.65 -0.41 -2.08
CA PRO A 219 7.09 0.83 -2.63
C PRO A 219 5.57 0.93 -2.48
N GLU A 220 4.86 -0.20 -2.58
CA GLU A 220 3.40 -0.31 -2.48
C GLU A 220 2.89 -0.35 -1.03
N TRP A 221 3.78 -0.30 -0.03
CA TRP A 221 3.42 -0.36 1.38
C TRP A 221 2.36 0.68 1.81
N PRO A 222 2.45 1.97 1.41
CA PRO A 222 1.42 2.94 1.75
C PRO A 222 0.04 2.57 1.20
N MET A 223 -0.01 1.98 0.00
CA MET A 223 -1.26 1.52 -0.61
C MET A 223 -1.84 0.32 0.15
N PHE A 224 -1.02 -0.67 0.51
CA PHE A 224 -1.44 -1.78 1.36
C PHE A 224 -2.01 -1.29 2.70
N MET A 225 -1.31 -0.37 3.36
CA MET A 225 -1.74 0.19 4.64
C MET A 225 -3.01 1.04 4.52
N GLY A 226 -3.17 1.78 3.42
CA GLY A 226 -4.38 2.52 3.11
C GLY A 226 -5.59 1.58 3.00
N ARG A 227 -5.51 0.57 2.15
CA ARG A 227 -6.55 -0.45 1.96
C ARG A 227 -6.84 -1.22 3.25
N PHE A 228 -5.83 -1.56 4.02
CA PHE A 228 -6.04 -2.24 5.29
C PHE A 228 -6.78 -1.37 6.31
N ARG A 229 -6.48 -0.07 6.38
CA ARG A 229 -7.22 0.86 7.25
C ARG A 229 -8.67 1.01 6.80
N GLU A 230 -8.93 1.11 5.50
CA GLU A 230 -10.30 1.14 4.95
C GLU A 230 -11.05 -0.14 5.31
N PHE A 231 -10.43 -1.30 5.10
CA PHE A 231 -10.98 -2.59 5.49
C PHE A 231 -11.30 -2.65 6.99
N MET A 232 -10.45 -2.07 7.84
CA MET A 232 -10.63 -2.05 9.30
C MET A 232 -11.54 -0.94 9.81
N ALA A 233 -11.97 0.00 8.96
CA ALA A 233 -12.70 1.21 9.39
C ALA A 233 -13.96 0.92 10.24
N PHE A 234 -14.64 -0.20 9.97
CA PHE A 234 -15.83 -0.64 10.73
C PHE A 234 -15.50 -1.39 12.03
N PHE A 235 -14.25 -1.84 12.19
CA PHE A 235 -13.85 -2.75 13.27
C PHE A 235 -13.00 -2.07 14.34
N GLY A 236 -12.70 -0.80 14.17
CA GLY A 236 -11.91 0.01 15.10
C GLY A 236 -10.46 0.25 14.65
N ASN A 237 -9.69 0.92 15.50
CA ASN A 237 -8.30 1.26 15.21
C ASN A 237 -7.42 0.01 15.29
N PRO A 238 -6.75 -0.36 14.20
CA PRO A 238 -5.89 -1.55 14.15
C PRO A 238 -4.58 -1.40 14.96
N GLY A 239 -4.26 -0.22 15.47
CA GLY A 239 -3.09 0.05 16.31
C GLY A 239 -1.99 0.86 15.63
N GLU A 240 -0.96 1.19 16.42
CA GLU A 240 0.11 2.13 16.06
C GLU A 240 0.93 1.72 14.81
N MET A 241 1.14 0.40 14.60
CA MET A 241 1.91 -0.07 13.44
C MET A 241 1.29 0.35 12.08
N PHE A 242 0.02 0.75 12.08
CA PHE A 242 -0.68 1.19 10.87
C PHE A 242 -0.66 2.71 10.69
N ASP A 243 -0.09 3.44 11.62
CA ASP A 243 0.05 4.88 11.49
C ASP A 243 1.22 5.23 10.57
N LEU A 244 0.99 6.25 9.72
CA LEU A 244 2.04 6.77 8.84
C LEU A 244 3.27 7.22 9.64
N ALA A 245 3.07 7.72 10.86
CA ALA A 245 4.15 8.11 11.76
C ALA A 245 5.09 6.94 12.10
N ALA A 246 4.60 5.69 12.12
CA ALA A 246 5.41 4.53 12.45
C ALA A 246 6.34 4.09 11.32
N TYR A 247 5.93 4.26 10.05
CA TYR A 247 6.67 3.76 8.89
C TYR A 247 6.96 4.81 7.81
N GLY A 248 6.42 6.03 7.95
CA GLY A 248 6.47 7.07 6.91
C GLY A 248 7.83 7.78 6.79
N HIS A 249 8.82 7.40 7.59
CA HIS A 249 10.14 7.99 7.60
C HIS A 249 11.15 7.18 6.80
N GLY A 250 12.11 7.86 6.23
CA GLY A 250 13.20 7.24 5.48
C GLY A 250 13.33 7.82 4.07
N VAL A 251 14.52 8.28 3.73
CA VAL A 251 14.85 8.82 2.41
C VAL A 251 15.25 7.68 1.47
N ARG A 252 14.68 7.67 0.27
CA ARG A 252 15.07 6.74 -0.79
C ARG A 252 16.22 7.34 -1.61
N PRO A 253 17.02 6.51 -2.29
CA PRO A 253 18.07 7.01 -3.17
C PRO A 253 17.53 8.04 -4.17
N GLY A 254 18.19 9.21 -4.26
CA GLY A 254 17.80 10.30 -5.15
C GLY A 254 16.71 11.24 -4.60
N GLU A 255 16.12 10.96 -3.46
CA GLU A 255 15.14 11.86 -2.84
C GLU A 255 15.81 12.97 -2.01
N LEU A 256 15.13 14.10 -1.94
CA LEU A 256 15.44 15.23 -1.05
C LEU A 256 14.43 15.30 0.07
N ILE A 257 14.90 15.70 1.27
CA ILE A 257 14.06 15.87 2.45
C ILE A 257 13.69 17.34 2.60
N TYR A 258 12.40 17.63 2.72
CA TYR A 258 11.88 18.97 3.01
C TYR A 258 11.08 18.96 4.31
N LEU A 259 11.33 19.97 5.12
CA LEU A 259 10.62 20.21 6.37
C LEU A 259 9.67 21.39 6.17
N SER A 260 8.39 21.21 6.53
CA SER A 260 7.49 22.34 6.76
C SER A 260 7.59 22.70 8.23
N VAL A 261 8.10 23.88 8.54
CA VAL A 261 8.41 24.32 9.92
C VAL A 261 7.53 25.51 10.28
N GLU A 262 6.78 25.38 11.36
CA GLU A 262 6.04 26.48 11.97
C GLU A 262 6.98 27.35 12.81
N VAL A 263 6.99 28.63 12.51
CA VAL A 263 7.87 29.62 13.20
C VAL A 263 7.09 30.80 13.71
N GLY A 264 7.50 31.30 14.86
CA GLY A 264 6.99 32.50 15.50
C GLY A 264 5.55 32.40 15.99
N ARG A 265 5.05 33.49 16.60
CA ARG A 265 3.71 33.57 17.22
C ARG A 265 2.56 33.55 16.20
N ALA A 266 2.86 33.87 14.94
CA ALA A 266 1.87 33.89 13.85
C ALA A 266 1.71 32.54 13.15
N HIS A 267 2.34 31.46 13.67
CA HIS A 267 2.30 30.11 13.08
C HIS A 267 2.62 30.10 11.58
N ARG A 268 3.59 30.91 11.16
CA ARG A 268 4.00 30.96 9.76
C ARG A 268 4.72 29.67 9.40
N VAL A 269 4.26 28.98 8.34
CA VAL A 269 4.89 27.77 7.83
C VAL A 269 5.90 28.14 6.75
N LEU A 270 7.14 27.68 6.91
CA LEU A 270 8.24 27.83 5.97
C LEU A 270 8.81 26.46 5.63
N ASN A 271 9.27 26.31 4.38
CA ASN A 271 9.84 25.06 3.91
C ASN A 271 11.36 25.14 3.87
N TYR A 272 12.01 24.11 4.40
CA TYR A 272 13.47 23.99 4.46
C TYR A 272 13.91 22.64 3.91
N ARG A 273 15.00 22.64 3.16
CA ARG A 273 15.68 21.40 2.76
C ARG A 273 16.63 20.98 3.89
N THR A 274 16.71 19.68 4.14
CA THR A 274 17.67 19.09 5.07
C THR A 274 18.24 17.79 4.52
N GLU A 275 19.38 17.37 5.05
CA GLU A 275 19.96 16.03 4.84
C GLU A 275 19.76 15.16 6.10
N ASP A 276 19.28 15.74 7.19
CA ASP A 276 19.05 15.04 8.46
C ASP A 276 17.77 14.22 8.39
N ASN A 277 17.91 12.91 8.23
CA ASN A 277 16.81 11.93 8.19
C ASN A 277 16.28 11.56 9.59
N SER A 278 16.86 12.08 10.65
CA SER A 278 16.40 11.82 12.03
C SER A 278 15.23 12.70 12.46
N ILE A 279 15.03 13.84 11.79
CA ILE A 279 13.99 14.82 12.12
C ILE A 279 12.59 14.24 11.89
N ARG A 280 11.70 14.51 12.86
CA ARG A 280 10.30 14.03 12.87
C ARG A 280 9.30 15.18 13.00
N PRO A 281 8.05 15.01 12.55
CA PRO A 281 6.98 15.94 12.87
C PRO A 281 6.86 16.10 14.40
N GLY A 282 6.79 17.36 14.83
CA GLY A 282 6.75 17.73 16.25
C GLY A 282 8.09 18.14 16.84
N ASP A 283 9.21 17.80 16.19
CA ASP A 283 10.55 18.20 16.66
C ASP A 283 10.73 19.70 16.62
N ARG A 284 11.59 20.20 17.53
CA ARG A 284 12.06 21.57 17.53
C ARG A 284 13.37 21.67 16.76
N VAL A 285 13.42 22.61 15.85
CA VAL A 285 14.58 22.83 14.97
C VAL A 285 14.93 24.33 14.97
N LEU A 286 16.21 24.63 14.78
CA LEU A 286 16.67 25.99 14.52
C LEU A 286 16.73 26.19 13.00
N VAL A 287 15.97 27.16 12.51
CA VAL A 287 15.89 27.47 11.08
C VAL A 287 16.26 28.93 10.80
N PRO A 288 16.97 29.20 9.68
CA PRO A 288 17.32 30.55 9.32
C PRO A 288 16.10 31.33 8.81
N ILE A 289 15.86 32.52 9.32
CA ILE A 289 14.77 33.40 8.86
C ILE A 289 15.30 34.77 8.46
N GLY A 290 14.68 35.32 7.42
CA GLY A 290 14.97 36.66 6.91
C GLY A 290 16.27 36.74 6.10
N ARG A 291 16.61 37.97 5.69
CA ARG A 291 17.82 38.20 4.86
C ARG A 291 19.14 37.97 5.65
N ASP A 292 19.07 38.09 6.95
CA ASP A 292 20.22 37.97 7.85
C ASP A 292 20.44 36.52 8.31
N ASN A 293 19.65 35.57 7.84
CA ASN A 293 19.68 34.16 8.23
C ASN A 293 19.71 33.95 9.75
N ARG A 294 18.94 34.73 10.50
CA ARG A 294 18.88 34.60 11.95
C ARG A 294 18.28 33.24 12.34
N PRO A 295 18.97 32.47 13.19
CA PRO A 295 18.43 31.20 13.67
C PRO A 295 17.23 31.48 14.58
N VAL A 296 16.08 30.90 14.23
CA VAL A 296 14.84 30.98 15.02
C VAL A 296 14.37 29.55 15.28
N GLU A 297 13.92 29.32 16.51
CA GLU A 297 13.32 28.05 16.88
C GLU A 297 11.96 27.92 16.22
N GLY A 298 11.74 26.78 15.56
CA GLY A 298 10.48 26.39 14.95
C GLY A 298 10.12 24.96 15.29
N ARG A 299 8.86 24.59 15.05
CA ARG A 299 8.35 23.24 15.21
C ARG A 299 8.11 22.62 13.86
N VAL A 300 8.61 21.43 13.61
CA VAL A 300 8.37 20.69 12.39
C VAL A 300 6.91 20.26 12.34
N ALA A 301 6.15 20.78 11.37
CA ALA A 301 4.77 20.40 11.13
C ALA A 301 4.69 19.14 10.24
N GLN A 302 5.57 19.05 9.23
CA GLN A 302 5.58 17.97 8.27
C GLN A 302 6.99 17.71 7.75
N VAL A 303 7.28 16.44 7.43
CA VAL A 303 8.46 15.99 6.68
C VAL A 303 7.98 15.42 5.35
N GLY A 304 8.51 15.94 4.25
CA GLY A 304 8.23 15.49 2.89
C GLY A 304 9.47 14.95 2.19
N TYR A 305 9.29 14.03 1.26
CA TYR A 305 10.35 13.40 0.46
C TYR A 305 10.01 13.60 -1.01
N PHE A 306 10.92 14.18 -1.79
CA PHE A 306 10.70 14.52 -3.19
C PHE A 306 11.87 14.04 -4.04
N THR A 307 11.57 13.43 -5.17
CA THR A 307 12.57 13.15 -6.21
C THR A 307 12.67 14.39 -7.08
N PRO A 308 13.85 15.00 -7.25
CA PRO A 308 14.02 16.08 -8.21
C PRO A 308 13.79 15.56 -9.63
N ASP A 309 13.14 16.39 -10.45
CA ASP A 309 12.91 16.14 -11.88
C ASP A 309 14.21 16.08 -12.69
#